data_ac1f0e6c6942b58d6daca0023d59b6d2
#
_entry.id   ac1f0e6c6942b58d6daca0023d59b6d2
#
_cell.length_a   1.000
_cell.length_b   1.000
_cell.length_c   1.000
_cell.angle_alpha   90.00
_cell.angle_beta   90.00
_cell.angle_gamma   90.00
#
_symmetry.space_group_name_H-M   'P 1'
#
loop_
_entity.id
_entity.type
_entity.pdbx_description
1 polymer ?
#
loop_
_entity_poly.entity_id
_entity_poly.type
_entity_poly.pdbx_seq_one_letter_code
_entity_poly.pdbx_strand_id
1 'polypeptide(L)'
;MMQEDGLVARLRKRYKLTTMSDHDQPVAANLLDRRFEADAPNQRWVGDTTEFVIGGSGKLYLAAVLDLFSRFIVGWAVSAVNDRHVTINALEMALKRRCPEFGLLHHSDQGSTYASEDYQSLLGARGLVCSMSRRGNCYDNAVMESFFSTVKTELADRFDTCGEAKTELFDYIEVFYNHASCCPTRLCA
;
A
#
# COMPACT_ATOMS: atom_id res chain seq x y z
N MET A 1 -7.95 -18.63 -32.39
CA MET A 1 -8.53 -17.36 -31.87
C MET A 1 -7.52 -16.54 -31.07
N MET A 2 -6.99 -16.90 -29.89
CA MET A 2 -5.99 -16.09 -29.18
C MET A 2 -4.61 -15.99 -29.87
N GLN A 3 -4.18 -17.00 -30.61
CA GLN A 3 -2.91 -16.98 -31.34
C GLN A 3 -2.94 -16.16 -32.65
N GLU A 4 -4.10 -15.99 -33.23
CA GLU A 4 -4.28 -15.20 -34.47
C GLU A 4 -4.24 -13.70 -34.20
N ASP A 5 -4.55 -13.26 -32.98
CA ASP A 5 -4.56 -11.86 -32.57
C ASP A 5 -3.26 -11.42 -31.88
N GLY A 6 -2.22 -12.27 -31.84
CA GLY A 6 -0.95 -11.95 -31.20
C GLY A 6 -1.00 -11.80 -29.69
N LEU A 7 -2.09 -12.24 -29.06
CA LEU A 7 -2.28 -12.14 -27.61
C LEU A 7 -1.48 -13.22 -26.89
N VAL A 8 -0.48 -12.81 -26.13
CA VAL A 8 0.34 -13.70 -25.30
C VAL A 8 -0.06 -13.50 -23.83
N ALA A 9 -0.51 -14.61 -23.20
CA ALA A 9 -0.76 -14.57 -21.76
C ALA A 9 0.53 -14.30 -20.99
N ARG A 10 0.58 -13.20 -20.22
CA ARG A 10 1.70 -12.95 -19.31
C ARG A 10 1.64 -13.95 -18.18
N LEU A 11 2.64 -14.85 -18.12
CA LEU A 11 2.84 -15.75 -16.99
C LEU A 11 3.11 -14.92 -15.72
N ARG A 12 2.29 -15.13 -14.69
CA ARG A 12 2.47 -14.52 -13.36
C ARG A 12 3.86 -14.92 -12.85
N LYS A 13 4.74 -13.93 -12.65
CA LYS A 13 6.03 -14.16 -11.99
C LYS A 13 5.80 -14.73 -10.59
N ARG A 14 6.61 -15.75 -10.21
CA ARG A 14 6.61 -16.31 -8.86
C ARG A 14 6.84 -15.20 -7.83
N TYR A 15 6.04 -15.19 -6.80
CA TYR A 15 6.15 -14.30 -5.64
C TYR A 15 7.56 -14.34 -5.07
N LYS A 16 8.16 -13.17 -4.91
CA LYS A 16 9.41 -13.01 -4.17
C LYS A 16 9.03 -12.45 -2.81
N LEU A 17 9.35 -13.19 -1.73
CA LEU A 17 9.23 -12.68 -0.36
C LEU A 17 10.14 -11.45 -0.24
N THR A 18 9.56 -10.27 -0.13
CA THR A 18 10.27 -8.98 -0.05
C THR A 18 10.25 -8.39 1.35
N THR A 19 9.48 -8.96 2.27
CA THR A 19 9.32 -8.46 3.64
C THR A 19 10.39 -9.05 4.55
N MET A 20 11.26 -8.20 5.10
CA MET A 20 12.18 -8.58 6.18
C MET A 20 11.39 -8.57 7.52
N SER A 21 10.79 -9.71 7.84
CA SER A 21 10.05 -9.93 9.09
C SER A 21 10.90 -10.56 10.21
N ASP A 22 12.22 -10.59 10.03
CA ASP A 22 13.15 -11.15 11.01
C ASP A 22 13.79 -10.00 11.81
N HIS A 23 13.08 -9.54 12.82
CA HIS A 23 13.51 -8.45 13.70
C HIS A 23 12.93 -8.66 15.11
N ASP A 24 13.59 -8.11 16.15
CA ASP A 24 13.20 -8.21 17.55
C ASP A 24 12.18 -7.15 18.00
N GLN A 25 11.58 -6.42 17.07
CA GLN A 25 10.59 -5.38 17.40
C GLN A 25 9.23 -6.00 17.77
N PRO A 26 8.45 -5.36 18.66
CA PRO A 26 7.12 -5.85 19.02
C PRO A 26 6.18 -5.93 17.81
N VAL A 27 5.46 -7.04 17.69
CA VAL A 27 4.48 -7.26 16.62
C VAL A 27 3.08 -7.18 17.20
N ALA A 28 2.22 -6.35 16.62
CA ALA A 28 0.83 -6.22 17.02
C ALA A 28 0.00 -7.45 16.61
N ALA A 29 -1.09 -7.70 17.32
CA ALA A 29 -2.04 -8.76 16.97
C ALA A 29 -2.73 -8.47 15.63
N ASN A 30 -3.10 -9.52 14.89
CA ASN A 30 -3.91 -9.38 13.67
C ASN A 30 -5.39 -9.15 14.06
N LEU A 31 -5.79 -7.88 14.12
CA LEU A 31 -7.16 -7.48 14.44
C LEU A 31 -8.03 -7.37 13.18
N LEU A 32 -7.41 -7.14 12.00
CA LEU A 32 -8.15 -7.08 10.73
C LEU A 32 -8.75 -8.44 10.37
N ASP A 33 -7.99 -9.52 10.60
CA ASP A 33 -8.40 -10.91 10.37
C ASP A 33 -9.14 -11.13 9.05
N ARG A 34 -8.59 -10.58 7.96
CA ARG A 34 -9.13 -10.65 6.58
C ARG A 34 -10.52 -10.03 6.39
N ARG A 35 -11.01 -9.26 7.34
CA ARG A 35 -12.25 -8.51 7.20
C ARG A 35 -11.99 -7.22 6.41
N PHE A 36 -11.86 -7.36 5.08
CA PHE A 36 -11.53 -6.28 4.15
C PHE A 36 -12.72 -5.39 3.77
N GLU A 37 -13.81 -5.49 4.50
CA GLU A 37 -14.98 -4.63 4.38
C GLU A 37 -15.00 -3.62 5.53
N ALA A 38 -15.50 -2.44 5.25
CA ALA A 38 -15.74 -1.39 6.23
C ALA A 38 -17.10 -0.77 5.94
N ASP A 39 -17.80 -0.33 6.98
CA ASP A 39 -19.16 0.22 6.86
C ASP A 39 -19.14 1.73 6.54
N ALA A 40 -18.02 2.39 6.84
CA ALA A 40 -17.82 3.82 6.61
C ALA A 40 -16.35 4.14 6.28
N PRO A 41 -16.08 5.31 5.65
CA PRO A 41 -14.72 5.79 5.42
C PRO A 41 -13.94 5.93 6.74
N ASN A 42 -12.63 5.75 6.64
CA ASN A 42 -11.70 5.96 7.77
C ASN A 42 -11.93 5.07 9.00
N GLN A 43 -12.59 3.91 8.83
CA GLN A 43 -12.67 2.89 9.87
C GLN A 43 -11.48 1.94 9.83
N ARG A 44 -11.05 1.56 8.63
CA ARG A 44 -9.98 0.57 8.42
C ARG A 44 -9.10 1.00 7.26
N TRP A 45 -7.84 1.20 7.53
CA TRP A 45 -6.81 1.44 6.54
C TRP A 45 -5.86 0.26 6.45
N VAL A 46 -5.37 -0.02 5.26
CA VAL A 46 -4.30 -1.00 5.03
C VAL A 46 -3.11 -0.31 4.39
N GLY A 47 -1.90 -0.61 4.89
CA GLY A 47 -0.66 -0.06 4.39
C GLY A 47 0.31 -1.15 3.95
N ASP A 48 1.08 -0.87 2.89
CA ASP A 48 2.14 -1.75 2.42
C ASP A 48 3.14 -0.99 1.54
N THR A 49 4.27 -1.63 1.26
CA THR A 49 5.36 -1.07 0.45
C THR A 49 5.72 -2.01 -0.68
N THR A 50 5.93 -1.46 -1.88
CA THR A 50 6.41 -2.21 -3.04
C THR A 50 7.65 -1.56 -3.66
N GLU A 51 8.43 -2.33 -4.43
CA GLU A 51 9.61 -1.84 -5.14
C GLU A 51 9.38 -1.79 -6.66
N PHE A 52 9.99 -0.79 -7.31
CA PHE A 52 10.13 -0.65 -8.75
C PHE A 52 11.61 -0.61 -9.13
N VAL A 53 11.93 -1.02 -10.35
CA VAL A 53 13.30 -0.96 -10.88
C VAL A 53 13.49 0.38 -11.61
N ILE A 54 14.60 1.06 -11.34
CA ILE A 54 14.96 2.34 -11.97
C ILE A 54 16.29 2.20 -12.70
N GLY A 55 16.33 2.61 -13.98
CA GLY A 55 17.58 2.66 -14.74
C GLY A 55 18.37 1.35 -14.78
N GLY A 56 17.68 0.21 -14.80
CA GLY A 56 18.28 -1.12 -14.89
C GLY A 56 18.77 -1.72 -13.57
N SER A 57 19.25 -0.97 -12.60
CA SER A 57 19.78 -1.50 -11.33
C SER A 57 19.37 -0.68 -10.10
N GLY A 58 18.86 0.52 -10.26
CA GLY A 58 18.32 1.34 -9.17
C GLY A 58 16.99 0.81 -8.67
N LYS A 59 16.58 1.26 -7.49
CA LYS A 59 15.30 0.91 -6.87
C LYS A 59 14.55 2.15 -6.45
N LEU A 60 13.23 2.10 -6.55
CA LEU A 60 12.30 3.05 -5.97
C LEU A 60 11.27 2.28 -5.16
N TYR A 61 11.01 2.73 -3.96
CA TYR A 61 10.03 2.14 -3.06
C TYR A 61 8.81 3.05 -3.01
N LEU A 62 7.64 2.46 -3.17
CA LEU A 62 6.34 3.11 -3.01
C LEU A 62 5.68 2.53 -1.76
N ALA A 63 5.47 3.36 -0.74
CA ALA A 63 4.57 3.06 0.37
C ALA A 63 3.21 3.68 0.09
N ALA A 64 2.14 2.94 0.35
CA ALA A 64 0.77 3.41 0.15
C ALA A 64 -0.13 2.99 1.30
N VAL A 65 -1.13 3.84 1.60
CA VAL A 65 -2.19 3.59 2.58
C VAL A 65 -3.53 3.67 1.87
N LEU A 66 -4.33 2.60 1.96
CA LEU A 66 -5.61 2.45 1.30
C LEU A 66 -6.74 2.38 2.33
N ASP A 67 -7.81 3.14 2.12
CA ASP A 67 -9.04 3.04 2.89
C ASP A 67 -9.92 1.89 2.37
N LEU A 68 -10.24 0.94 3.24
CA LEU A 68 -10.96 -0.28 2.84
C LEU A 68 -12.40 -0.03 2.41
N PHE A 69 -13.03 1.05 2.87
CA PHE A 69 -14.38 1.40 2.46
C PHE A 69 -14.42 1.94 1.03
N SER A 70 -13.66 3.00 0.78
CA SER A 70 -13.67 3.71 -0.51
C SER A 70 -12.75 3.11 -1.55
N ARG A 71 -11.82 2.25 -1.14
CA ARG A 71 -10.69 1.75 -1.96
C ARG A 71 -9.74 2.85 -2.43
N PHE A 72 -9.87 4.03 -1.88
CA PHE A 72 -9.07 5.20 -2.19
C PHE A 72 -7.68 5.10 -1.56
N ILE A 73 -6.63 5.48 -2.29
CA ILE A 73 -5.30 5.67 -1.72
C ILE A 73 -5.28 7.01 -0.99
N VAL A 74 -5.40 6.93 0.32
CA VAL A 74 -5.50 8.11 1.20
C VAL A 74 -4.15 8.78 1.45
N GLY A 75 -3.06 8.01 1.36
CA GLY A 75 -1.70 8.54 1.45
C GLY A 75 -0.70 7.63 0.76
N TRP A 76 0.36 8.23 0.24
CA TRP A 76 1.45 7.51 -0.40
C TRP A 76 2.74 8.33 -0.40
N ALA A 77 3.86 7.66 -0.50
CA ALA A 77 5.17 8.28 -0.62
C ALA A 77 6.12 7.39 -1.41
N VAL A 78 7.12 8.00 -2.05
CA VAL A 78 8.18 7.29 -2.78
C VAL A 78 9.54 7.69 -2.27
N SER A 79 10.46 6.72 -2.21
CA SER A 79 11.84 6.91 -1.78
C SER A 79 12.79 5.97 -2.55
N ALA A 80 14.03 6.40 -2.73
CA ALA A 80 15.09 5.53 -3.23
C ALA A 80 15.61 4.54 -2.16
N VAL A 81 15.24 4.75 -0.90
CA VAL A 81 15.64 3.92 0.23
C VAL A 81 14.39 3.31 0.86
N ASN A 82 14.44 2.01 1.14
CA ASN A 82 13.37 1.32 1.88
C ASN A 82 13.63 1.46 3.38
N ASP A 83 13.24 2.58 3.93
CA ASP A 83 13.35 2.86 5.36
C ASP A 83 12.00 3.27 5.96
N ARG A 84 11.99 3.47 7.29
CA ARG A 84 10.79 3.89 8.02
C ARG A 84 10.22 5.24 7.54
N HIS A 85 11.04 6.11 6.94
CA HIS A 85 10.59 7.43 6.50
C HIS A 85 9.60 7.37 5.35
N VAL A 86 9.76 6.41 4.42
CA VAL A 86 8.79 6.28 3.32
C VAL A 86 7.40 5.87 3.82
N THR A 87 7.33 4.96 4.80
CA THR A 87 6.06 4.53 5.39
C THR A 87 5.45 5.62 6.28
N ILE A 88 6.26 6.32 7.06
CA ILE A 88 5.83 7.47 7.89
C ILE A 88 5.26 8.58 7.00
N ASN A 89 5.95 8.96 5.92
CA ASN A 89 5.48 10.01 5.01
C ASN A 89 4.14 9.64 4.35
N ALA A 90 3.95 8.38 3.95
CA ALA A 90 2.68 7.89 3.42
C ALA A 90 1.55 8.00 4.45
N LEU A 91 1.81 7.58 5.69
CA LEU A 91 0.84 7.67 6.80
C LEU A 91 0.54 9.13 7.16
N GLU A 92 1.55 10.01 7.23
CA GLU A 92 1.34 11.43 7.49
C GLU A 92 0.49 12.11 6.41
N MET A 93 0.70 11.78 5.13
CA MET A 93 -0.15 12.26 4.04
C MET A 93 -1.60 11.82 4.25
N ALA A 94 -1.83 10.54 4.57
CA ALA A 94 -3.15 10.00 4.85
C ALA A 94 -3.84 10.72 6.02
N LEU A 95 -3.12 10.91 7.12
CA LEU A 95 -3.60 11.61 8.30
C LEU A 95 -3.97 13.08 8.02
N LYS A 96 -3.14 13.79 7.25
CA LYS A 96 -3.38 15.19 6.85
C LYS A 96 -4.59 15.32 5.91
N ARG A 97 -4.80 14.36 5.03
CA ARG A 97 -5.92 14.37 4.06
C ARG A 97 -7.26 14.02 4.68
N ARG A 98 -7.27 13.07 5.58
CA ARG A 98 -8.51 12.45 6.08
C ARG A 98 -8.89 12.88 7.48
N CYS A 99 -7.92 13.33 8.30
CA CYS A 99 -8.13 13.70 9.71
C CYS A 99 -9.03 12.68 10.43
N PRO A 100 -8.67 11.38 10.45
CA PRO A 100 -9.54 10.35 10.97
C PRO A 100 -9.79 10.53 12.46
N GLU A 101 -10.93 10.03 12.94
CA GLU A 101 -11.24 9.95 14.36
C GLU A 101 -10.36 8.90 15.07
N PHE A 102 -10.30 8.98 16.40
CA PHE A 102 -9.63 7.97 17.23
C PHE A 102 -10.26 6.58 17.02
N GLY A 103 -9.42 5.54 17.04
CA GLY A 103 -9.89 4.16 16.94
C GLY A 103 -9.88 3.60 15.51
N LEU A 104 -9.45 4.37 14.49
CA LEU A 104 -9.21 3.83 13.16
C LEU A 104 -8.23 2.66 13.23
N LEU A 105 -8.60 1.51 12.63
CA LEU A 105 -7.72 0.35 12.54
C LEU A 105 -6.75 0.53 11.37
N HIS A 106 -5.44 0.59 11.66
CA HIS A 106 -4.39 0.59 10.65
C HIS A 106 -3.72 -0.79 10.60
N HIS A 107 -3.84 -1.48 9.47
CA HIS A 107 -3.25 -2.80 9.25
C HIS A 107 -2.07 -2.73 8.30
N SER A 108 -0.99 -3.43 8.61
CA SER A 108 0.21 -3.56 7.78
C SER A 108 0.79 -4.98 7.83
N ASP A 109 1.84 -5.23 7.06
CA ASP A 109 2.66 -6.42 7.26
C ASP A 109 3.55 -6.28 8.53
N GLN A 110 4.32 -7.34 8.85
CA GLN A 110 5.30 -7.34 9.94
C GLN A 110 6.68 -6.82 9.50
N GLY A 111 6.77 -5.98 8.46
CA GLY A 111 8.04 -5.42 8.02
C GLY A 111 8.66 -4.49 9.09
N SER A 112 9.99 -4.48 9.18
CA SER A 112 10.74 -3.67 10.15
C SER A 112 10.39 -2.18 10.10
N THR A 113 9.97 -1.66 8.95
CA THR A 113 9.54 -0.26 8.77
C THR A 113 8.25 0.03 9.53
N TYR A 114 7.27 -0.88 9.50
CA TYR A 114 5.99 -0.76 10.20
C TYR A 114 6.08 -1.08 11.69
N ALA A 115 6.98 -2.01 12.06
CA ALA A 115 7.24 -2.34 13.46
C ALA A 115 8.14 -1.32 14.16
N SER A 116 8.73 -0.36 13.44
CA SER A 116 9.63 0.65 14.01
C SER A 116 8.96 1.49 15.10
N GLU A 117 9.73 1.87 16.13
CA GLU A 117 9.24 2.68 17.25
C GLU A 117 8.66 4.01 16.79
N ASP A 118 9.30 4.67 15.80
CA ASP A 118 8.81 5.94 15.26
C ASP A 118 7.43 5.78 14.59
N TYR A 119 7.22 4.69 13.82
CA TYR A 119 5.95 4.43 13.18
C TYR A 119 4.86 4.10 14.19
N GLN A 120 5.15 3.26 15.17
CA GLN A 120 4.24 2.90 16.25
C GLN A 120 3.89 4.09 17.15
N SER A 121 4.86 4.95 17.43
CA SER A 121 4.64 6.20 18.17
C SER A 121 3.71 7.15 17.42
N LEU A 122 3.85 7.26 16.08
CA LEU A 122 2.95 8.06 15.25
C LEU A 122 1.51 7.52 15.28
N LEU A 123 1.33 6.20 15.16
CA LEU A 123 0.01 5.56 15.29
C LEU A 123 -0.62 5.87 16.65
N GLY A 124 0.13 5.66 17.74
CA GLY A 124 -0.32 5.91 19.10
C GLY A 124 -0.67 7.38 19.36
N ALA A 125 0.17 8.31 18.92
CA ALA A 125 -0.05 9.76 19.06
C ALA A 125 -1.32 10.24 18.33
N ARG A 126 -1.76 9.51 17.30
CA ARG A 126 -2.98 9.80 16.52
C ARG A 126 -4.16 8.93 16.94
N GLY A 127 -4.01 8.09 17.97
CA GLY A 127 -5.06 7.21 18.48
C GLY A 127 -5.52 6.12 17.49
N LEU A 128 -4.62 5.73 16.56
CA LEU A 128 -4.90 4.63 15.64
C LEU A 128 -4.61 3.28 16.31
N VAL A 129 -5.43 2.29 16.00
CA VAL A 129 -5.25 0.91 16.48
C VAL A 129 -4.36 0.16 15.49
N CYS A 130 -3.19 -0.27 15.96
CA CYS A 130 -2.25 -1.05 15.15
C CYS A 130 -2.74 -2.49 15.01
N SER A 131 -2.66 -3.02 13.78
CA SER A 131 -2.90 -4.42 13.45
C SER A 131 -1.83 -4.87 12.47
N MET A 132 -1.28 -6.07 12.66
CA MET A 132 -0.27 -6.62 11.76
C MET A 132 -0.68 -7.99 11.23
N SER A 133 -0.36 -8.28 9.96
CA SER A 133 -0.58 -9.59 9.37
C SER A 133 0.19 -10.68 10.09
N ARG A 134 -0.25 -11.93 9.96
CA ARG A 134 0.49 -13.08 10.47
C ARG A 134 1.77 -13.31 9.67
N ARG A 135 2.82 -13.77 10.32
CA ARG A 135 4.13 -14.04 9.68
C ARG A 135 3.95 -15.00 8.49
N GLY A 136 4.45 -14.59 7.33
CA GLY A 136 4.41 -15.41 6.11
C GLY A 136 3.01 -15.59 5.51
N ASN A 137 2.01 -14.85 5.96
CA ASN A 137 0.65 -14.95 5.45
C ASN A 137 0.30 -13.76 4.54
N CYS A 138 0.54 -13.93 3.24
CA CYS A 138 0.25 -12.92 2.22
C CYS A 138 -1.25 -12.59 2.11
N TYR A 139 -2.13 -13.51 2.44
CA TYR A 139 -3.59 -13.28 2.35
C TYR A 139 -4.10 -12.24 3.35
N ASP A 140 -3.34 -11.96 4.41
CA ASP A 140 -3.74 -10.98 5.41
C ASP A 140 -3.60 -9.54 4.87
N ASN A 141 -2.84 -9.31 3.77
CA ASN A 141 -2.71 -8.02 3.10
C ASN A 141 -3.09 -8.05 1.60
N ALA A 142 -3.99 -8.96 1.22
CA ALA A 142 -4.36 -9.24 -0.17
C ALA A 142 -4.88 -8.00 -0.93
N VAL A 143 -5.47 -7.02 -0.24
CA VAL A 143 -5.97 -5.78 -0.87
C VAL A 143 -4.81 -4.94 -1.40
N MET A 144 -3.74 -4.76 -0.62
CA MET A 144 -2.56 -4.03 -1.06
C MET A 144 -1.80 -4.76 -2.15
N GLU A 145 -1.71 -6.10 -2.06
CA GLU A 145 -1.13 -6.92 -3.13
C GLU A 145 -1.88 -6.75 -4.46
N SER A 146 -3.21 -6.73 -4.40
CA SER A 146 -4.04 -6.47 -5.58
C SER A 146 -3.79 -5.09 -6.16
N PHE A 147 -3.76 -4.05 -5.32
CA PHE A 147 -3.45 -2.68 -5.74
C PHE A 147 -2.09 -2.60 -6.43
N PHE A 148 -1.02 -3.08 -5.79
CA PHE A 148 0.32 -3.04 -6.38
C PHE A 148 0.46 -3.88 -7.65
N SER A 149 -0.24 -5.01 -7.72
CA SER A 149 -0.30 -5.81 -8.95
C SER A 149 -0.91 -5.01 -10.11
N THR A 150 -1.97 -4.25 -9.84
CA THR A 150 -2.62 -3.39 -10.83
C THR A 150 -1.68 -2.25 -11.27
N VAL A 151 -1.08 -1.53 -10.30
CA VAL A 151 -0.09 -0.47 -10.61
C VAL A 151 1.03 -0.99 -11.50
N LYS A 152 1.62 -2.14 -11.16
CA LYS A 152 2.72 -2.74 -11.94
C LYS A 152 2.29 -3.28 -13.31
N THR A 153 1.02 -3.58 -13.47
CA THR A 153 0.48 -4.01 -14.77
C THR A 153 0.23 -2.83 -15.69
N GLU A 154 -0.29 -1.74 -15.14
CA GLU A 154 -0.65 -0.53 -15.90
C GLU A 154 0.57 0.33 -16.25
N LEU A 155 1.47 0.57 -15.29
CA LEU A 155 2.65 1.44 -15.46
C LEU A 155 3.93 0.68 -15.85
N ALA A 156 3.91 -0.66 -15.88
CA ALA A 156 5.09 -1.51 -15.82
C ALA A 156 5.82 -1.46 -14.44
N ASP A 157 6.78 -2.36 -14.25
CA ASP A 157 7.55 -2.44 -13.00
C ASP A 157 8.94 -1.81 -13.10
N ARG A 158 9.18 -1.03 -14.17
CA ARG A 158 10.46 -0.41 -14.51
C ARG A 158 10.28 0.98 -15.09
N PHE A 159 11.14 1.90 -14.66
CA PHE A 159 11.21 3.26 -15.15
C PHE A 159 12.66 3.61 -15.48
N ASP A 160 12.88 4.54 -16.39
CA ASP A 160 14.23 4.96 -16.74
C ASP A 160 14.83 5.89 -15.68
N THR A 161 14.03 6.74 -15.08
CA THR A 161 14.47 7.68 -14.05
C THR A 161 13.53 7.73 -12.84
N CYS A 162 14.06 8.15 -11.69
CA CYS A 162 13.23 8.41 -10.50
C CYS A 162 12.23 9.56 -10.70
N GLY A 163 12.54 10.53 -11.56
CA GLY A 163 11.65 11.65 -11.87
C GLY A 163 10.43 11.19 -12.63
N GLU A 164 10.65 10.40 -13.68
CA GLU A 164 9.60 9.75 -14.48
C GLU A 164 8.69 8.90 -13.58
N ALA A 165 9.28 7.98 -12.80
CA ALA A 165 8.53 7.13 -11.89
C ALA A 165 7.63 7.93 -10.93
N LYS A 166 8.13 9.02 -10.36
CA LYS A 166 7.34 9.88 -9.47
C LYS A 166 6.15 10.53 -10.17
N THR A 167 6.37 11.02 -11.38
CA THR A 167 5.31 11.66 -12.19
C THR A 167 4.24 10.65 -12.58
N GLU A 168 4.64 9.52 -13.13
CA GLU A 168 3.69 8.48 -13.56
C GLU A 168 2.92 7.86 -12.37
N LEU A 169 3.57 7.64 -11.23
CA LEU A 169 2.90 7.16 -10.02
C LEU A 169 1.93 8.22 -9.47
N PHE A 170 2.29 9.50 -9.53
CA PHE A 170 1.39 10.58 -9.13
C PHE A 170 0.15 10.62 -10.04
N ASP A 171 0.33 10.65 -11.35
CA ASP A 171 -0.77 10.71 -12.31
C ASP A 171 -1.67 9.46 -12.19
N TYR A 172 -1.04 8.29 -12.04
CA TYR A 172 -1.79 7.05 -11.87
C TYR A 172 -2.62 7.04 -10.59
N ILE A 173 -2.02 7.35 -9.44
CA ILE A 173 -2.71 7.28 -8.15
C ILE A 173 -3.73 8.40 -8.00
N GLU A 174 -3.33 9.65 -8.24
CA GLU A 174 -4.17 10.81 -7.94
C GLU A 174 -5.21 11.08 -9.04
N VAL A 175 -4.84 10.93 -10.29
CA VAL A 175 -5.72 11.28 -11.41
C VAL A 175 -6.53 10.08 -11.90
N PHE A 176 -5.94 8.91 -11.99
CA PHE A 176 -6.62 7.74 -12.56
C PHE A 176 -7.25 6.85 -11.48
N TYR A 177 -6.44 6.22 -10.61
CA TYR A 177 -6.92 5.19 -9.68
C TYR A 177 -7.94 5.72 -8.68
N ASN A 178 -7.63 6.84 -8.05
CA ASN A 178 -8.50 7.45 -7.06
C ASN A 178 -9.83 7.96 -7.67
N HIS A 179 -9.83 8.45 -8.91
CA HIS A 179 -11.04 8.82 -9.61
C HIS A 179 -11.87 7.61 -10.07
N ALA A 180 -11.21 6.56 -10.57
CA ALA A 180 -11.89 5.34 -10.98
C ALA A 180 -12.49 4.55 -9.80
N SER A 181 -11.85 4.60 -8.63
CA SER A 181 -12.32 3.96 -7.40
C SER A 181 -13.47 4.69 -6.73
N CYS A 182 -13.67 5.97 -7.02
CA CYS A 182 -14.87 6.74 -6.64
C CYS A 182 -16.08 6.28 -7.48
N CYS A 183 -16.53 5.04 -7.33
CA CYS A 183 -17.79 4.60 -7.92
C CYS A 183 -18.94 5.32 -7.22
N PRO A 184 -19.84 6.04 -7.94
CA PRO A 184 -20.90 6.90 -7.35
C PRO A 184 -21.91 6.17 -6.48
N THR A 185 -21.94 4.84 -6.51
CA THR A 185 -22.91 4.01 -5.81
C THR A 185 -22.64 3.79 -4.32
N ARG A 186 -21.47 4.21 -3.78
CA ARG A 186 -21.16 4.08 -2.34
C ARG A 186 -21.00 5.41 -1.59
N LEU A 187 -21.12 6.56 -2.28
CA LEU A 187 -20.96 7.89 -1.68
C LEU A 187 -22.26 8.71 -1.61
N CYS A 188 -23.39 8.14 -2.07
CA CYS A 188 -24.72 8.77 -1.97
C CYS A 188 -25.66 7.88 -1.13
N ALA A 189 -25.40 7.82 0.18
CA ALA A 189 -26.39 7.43 1.17
C ALA A 189 -26.04 8.10 2.50
#